data_0dc9aab9644ef4696f875f59e92b3aeb
#
_entry.id   0dc9aab9644ef4696f875f59e92b3aeb
#
_cell.length_a   1.000
_cell.length_b   1.000
_cell.length_c   1.000
_cell.angle_alpha   90.00
_cell.angle_beta   90.00
_cell.angle_gamma   90.00
#
_symmetry.space_group_name_H-M   'P 1'
#
loop_
_entity.id
_entity.type
_entity.pdbx_description
1 polymer ?
#
loop_
_entity_poly.entity_id
_entity_poly.type
_entity_poly.pdbx_seq_one_letter_code
_entity_poly.pdbx_strand_id
1 'polypeptide(L)'
;DTVQSLIVFIPLFFFAIYDSSKGFKNIGRCADICLPLFIVSMLFIFIMSVGEIKPNSFLPMLKTPLDKVFFGSLSTLHCFVEPCWLLMFMGHFKYKKGDSAKITLSYAAGAAVTLFTLFVFYGIYGDTAMSRHFAISKISLFFPAIEMLGRMDLLALYILEAVMLFALVLNVQLAVHCIEKCTGYDNSAVLSLAVNGVLLALLVVFESKFHSILDFYRQFMWIVF
;
A
#
# COMPACT_ATOMS: atom_id res chain seq x y z
N ASP A 1 -10.59 -14.34 -19.42
CA ASP A 1 -10.05 -13.21 -18.68
C ASP A 1 -8.98 -13.60 -17.64
N THR A 2 -9.04 -14.79 -17.03
CA THR A 2 -8.01 -15.30 -16.11
C THR A 2 -6.61 -15.38 -16.73
N VAL A 3 -6.52 -15.71 -18.02
CA VAL A 3 -5.23 -15.79 -18.74
C VAL A 3 -4.58 -14.41 -18.87
N GLN A 4 -5.37 -13.35 -19.06
CA GLN A 4 -4.84 -11.98 -19.16
C GLN A 4 -4.29 -11.50 -17.84
N SER A 5 -4.98 -11.78 -16.73
CA SER A 5 -4.49 -11.45 -15.38
C SER A 5 -3.18 -12.17 -15.07
N LEU A 6 -3.07 -13.46 -15.39
CA LEU A 6 -1.85 -14.24 -15.18
C LEU A 6 -0.64 -13.67 -15.94
N ILE A 7 -0.82 -13.26 -17.21
CA ILE A 7 0.27 -12.69 -18.01
C ILE A 7 0.84 -11.42 -17.35
N VAL A 8 0.01 -10.64 -16.69
CA VAL A 8 0.46 -9.44 -15.97
C VAL A 8 1.15 -9.79 -14.65
N PHE A 9 0.66 -10.79 -13.92
CA PHE A 9 1.19 -11.14 -12.61
C PHE A 9 2.49 -11.93 -12.64
N ILE A 10 2.72 -12.76 -13.66
CA ILE A 10 3.93 -13.58 -13.78
C ILE A 10 5.23 -12.74 -13.71
N PRO A 11 5.42 -11.67 -14.49
CA PRO A 11 6.61 -10.82 -14.38
C PRO A 11 6.81 -10.23 -12.99
N LEU A 12 5.72 -9.85 -12.31
CA LEU A 12 5.74 -9.28 -10.96
C LEU A 12 6.25 -10.32 -9.94
N PHE A 13 5.81 -11.58 -10.07
CA PHE A 13 6.28 -12.67 -9.22
C PHE A 13 7.74 -13.00 -9.46
N PHE A 14 8.23 -12.98 -10.70
CA PHE A 14 9.65 -13.15 -10.98
C PHE A 14 10.50 -12.07 -10.31
N PHE A 15 10.04 -10.82 -10.37
CA PHE A 15 10.70 -9.71 -9.70
C PHE A 15 10.68 -9.91 -8.18
N ALA A 16 9.53 -10.28 -7.61
CA ALA A 16 9.38 -10.53 -6.19
C ALA A 16 10.27 -11.68 -5.70
N ILE A 17 10.39 -12.78 -6.45
CA ILE A 17 11.28 -13.91 -6.16
C ILE A 17 12.74 -13.43 -6.13
N TYR A 18 13.16 -12.70 -7.16
CA TYR A 18 14.53 -12.22 -7.25
C TYR A 18 14.89 -11.30 -6.09
N ASP A 19 14.07 -10.31 -5.79
CA ASP A 19 14.39 -9.33 -4.76
C ASP A 19 14.28 -9.91 -3.35
N SER A 20 13.24 -10.71 -3.07
CA SER A 20 13.08 -11.35 -1.76
C SER A 20 14.16 -12.42 -1.46
N SER A 21 14.86 -12.93 -2.49
CA SER A 21 16.01 -13.82 -2.32
C SER A 21 17.28 -13.11 -1.83
N LYS A 22 17.38 -11.78 -1.95
CA LYS A 22 18.58 -11.00 -1.65
C LYS A 22 18.67 -10.48 -0.21
N GLY A 23 17.62 -10.64 0.56
CA GLY A 23 17.56 -10.27 1.97
C GLY A 23 17.32 -8.79 2.23
N PHE A 24 17.12 -8.44 3.51
CA PHE A 24 16.70 -7.10 3.95
C PHE A 24 17.61 -5.93 3.54
N LYS A 25 18.92 -6.18 3.37
CA LYS A 25 19.85 -5.13 2.96
C LYS A 25 19.54 -4.60 1.57
N ASN A 26 19.11 -5.47 0.66
CA ASN A 26 18.75 -5.07 -0.70
C ASN A 26 17.44 -4.28 -0.70
N ILE A 27 16.46 -4.76 0.08
CA ILE A 27 15.17 -4.07 0.25
C ILE A 27 15.37 -2.65 0.81
N GLY A 28 16.28 -2.47 1.78
CA GLY A 28 16.62 -1.14 2.30
C GLY A 28 17.14 -0.20 1.20
N ARG A 29 17.99 -0.70 0.31
CA ARG A 29 18.49 0.09 -0.84
C ARG A 29 17.40 0.42 -1.86
N CYS A 30 16.49 -0.52 -2.11
CA CYS A 30 15.32 -0.26 -2.95
C CYS A 30 14.42 0.81 -2.32
N ALA A 31 14.23 0.76 -1.00
CA ALA A 31 13.46 1.77 -0.27
C ALA A 31 14.04 3.18 -0.42
N ASP A 32 15.38 3.32 -0.37
CA ASP A 32 16.06 4.59 -0.55
C ASP A 32 15.79 5.23 -1.93
N ILE A 33 15.51 4.42 -2.95
CA ILE A 33 15.15 4.88 -4.30
C ILE A 33 13.63 5.10 -4.42
N CYS A 34 12.83 4.18 -3.91
CA CYS A 34 11.37 4.24 -4.03
C CYS A 34 10.76 5.39 -3.22
N LEU A 35 11.31 5.71 -2.05
CA LEU A 35 10.77 6.76 -1.19
C LEU A 35 10.79 8.16 -1.82
N PRO A 36 11.90 8.66 -2.39
CA PRO A 36 11.89 9.94 -3.08
C PRO A 36 10.93 9.98 -4.28
N LEU A 37 10.88 8.90 -5.06
CA LEU A 37 9.97 8.78 -6.20
C LEU A 37 8.51 8.85 -5.74
N PHE A 38 8.17 8.16 -4.65
CA PHE A 38 6.85 8.20 -4.06
C PHE A 38 6.48 9.61 -3.60
N ILE A 39 7.37 10.28 -2.87
CA ILE A 39 7.14 11.66 -2.38
C ILE A 39 6.90 12.61 -3.55
N VAL A 40 7.75 12.57 -4.59
CA VAL A 40 7.60 13.41 -5.78
C VAL A 40 6.27 13.14 -6.49
N SER A 41 5.90 11.88 -6.67
CA SER A 41 4.63 11.50 -7.29
C SER A 41 3.42 11.97 -6.49
N MET A 42 3.46 11.79 -5.17
CA MET A 42 2.38 12.24 -4.29
C MET A 42 2.23 13.76 -4.29
N LEU A 43 3.34 14.49 -4.22
CA LEU A 43 3.32 15.95 -4.32
C LEU A 43 2.75 16.41 -5.65
N PHE A 44 3.14 15.77 -6.75
CA PHE A 44 2.61 16.07 -8.08
C PHE A 44 1.10 15.84 -8.14
N ILE A 45 0.62 14.68 -7.67
CA ILE A 45 -0.81 14.34 -7.60
C ILE A 45 -1.56 15.40 -6.79
N PHE A 46 -1.05 15.78 -5.63
CA PHE A 46 -1.71 16.75 -4.77
C PHE A 46 -1.77 18.14 -5.39
N ILE A 47 -0.67 18.64 -5.93
CA ILE A 47 -0.62 19.97 -6.55
C ILE A 47 -1.63 20.06 -7.71
N MET A 48 -1.70 19.03 -8.56
CA MET A 48 -2.63 19.00 -9.68
C MET A 48 -4.10 18.86 -9.27
N SER A 49 -4.36 18.21 -8.13
CA SER A 49 -5.73 17.91 -7.69
C SER A 49 -6.35 18.98 -6.79
N VAL A 50 -5.55 19.86 -6.19
CA VAL A 50 -6.05 20.88 -5.24
C VAL A 50 -7.09 21.81 -5.89
N GLY A 51 -6.91 22.15 -7.17
CA GLY A 51 -7.84 23.03 -7.91
C GLY A 51 -9.24 22.44 -8.11
N GLU A 52 -9.38 21.13 -8.05
CA GLU A 52 -10.65 20.41 -8.26
C GLU A 52 -11.44 20.16 -6.95
N ILE A 53 -10.89 20.54 -5.80
CA ILE A 53 -11.55 20.37 -4.51
C ILE A 53 -12.73 21.33 -4.41
N LYS A 54 -13.91 20.78 -4.19
CA LYS A 54 -15.15 21.54 -3.98
C LYS A 54 -15.45 21.61 -2.48
N PRO A 55 -15.38 22.78 -1.83
CA PRO A 55 -15.65 22.91 -0.39
C PRO A 55 -17.03 22.37 0.01
N ASN A 56 -18.02 22.52 -0.87
CA ASN A 56 -19.37 22.02 -0.66
C ASN A 56 -19.46 20.49 -0.55
N SER A 57 -18.47 19.75 -1.08
CA SER A 57 -18.42 18.28 -0.99
C SER A 57 -18.24 17.77 0.44
N PHE A 58 -17.76 18.61 1.35
CA PHE A 58 -17.61 18.26 2.75
C PHE A 58 -18.88 18.55 3.58
N LEU A 59 -19.89 19.19 2.99
CA LEU A 59 -21.14 19.50 3.69
C LEU A 59 -22.16 18.37 3.41
N PRO A 60 -22.86 17.88 4.41
CA PRO A 60 -22.89 18.35 5.80
C PRO A 60 -21.91 17.60 6.71
N MET A 61 -20.93 18.31 7.25
CA MET A 61 -20.03 17.75 8.26
C MET A 61 -20.82 17.37 9.54
N LEU A 62 -20.40 16.26 10.18
CA LEU A 62 -20.85 15.84 11.51
C LEU A 62 -22.36 15.47 11.64
N LYS A 63 -23.04 15.15 10.55
CA LYS A 63 -24.40 14.57 10.63
C LYS A 63 -24.42 13.13 11.16
N THR A 64 -23.30 12.44 11.06
CA THR A 64 -23.18 11.06 11.51
C THR A 64 -23.06 11.02 13.04
N PRO A 65 -23.86 10.22 13.75
CA PRO A 65 -23.74 10.03 15.18
C PRO A 65 -22.32 9.61 15.59
N LEU A 66 -21.84 10.13 16.73
CA LEU A 66 -20.46 9.90 17.20
C LEU A 66 -20.14 8.42 17.42
N ASP A 67 -21.11 7.61 17.83
CA ASP A 67 -21.01 6.15 17.95
C ASP A 67 -20.63 5.49 16.64
N LYS A 68 -21.28 5.86 15.54
CA LYS A 68 -20.96 5.33 14.20
C LYS A 68 -19.59 5.78 13.71
N VAL A 69 -19.18 7.02 14.03
CA VAL A 69 -17.84 7.53 13.70
C VAL A 69 -16.80 6.73 14.49
N PHE A 70 -17.03 6.47 15.77
CA PHE A 70 -16.11 5.71 16.61
C PHE A 70 -15.96 4.26 16.11
N PHE A 71 -17.06 3.56 15.87
CA PHE A 71 -17.00 2.20 15.33
C PHE A 71 -16.41 2.15 13.92
N GLY A 72 -16.69 3.12 13.07
CA GLY A 72 -16.06 3.25 11.75
C GLY A 72 -14.55 3.46 11.83
N SER A 73 -14.07 4.28 12.76
CA SER A 73 -12.64 4.49 12.95
C SER A 73 -11.94 3.26 13.53
N LEU A 74 -12.59 2.51 14.42
CA LEU A 74 -12.05 1.23 14.89
C LEU A 74 -11.91 0.22 13.74
N SER A 75 -12.90 0.15 12.85
CA SER A 75 -12.84 -0.78 11.70
C SER A 75 -11.74 -0.44 10.70
N THR A 76 -11.27 0.80 10.66
CA THR A 76 -10.16 1.23 9.78
C THR A 76 -8.78 1.18 10.46
N LEU A 77 -8.73 0.83 11.74
CA LEU A 77 -7.47 0.77 12.50
C LEU A 77 -6.47 -0.22 11.90
N HIS A 78 -6.95 -1.28 11.24
CA HIS A 78 -6.12 -2.25 10.55
C HIS A 78 -5.27 -1.62 9.42
N CYS A 79 -5.68 -0.49 8.85
CA CYS A 79 -4.89 0.24 7.87
C CYS A 79 -3.62 0.89 8.47
N PHE A 80 -3.50 0.91 9.80
CA PHE A 80 -2.39 1.54 10.52
C PHE A 80 -1.56 0.54 11.32
N VAL A 81 -1.61 -0.76 10.97
CA VAL A 81 -0.89 -1.85 11.67
C VAL A 81 0.58 -1.98 11.22
N GLU A 82 0.99 -1.27 10.16
CA GLU A 82 2.36 -1.34 9.63
C GLU A 82 3.48 -1.19 10.68
N PRO A 83 3.32 -0.43 11.80
CA PRO A 83 4.35 -0.40 12.83
C PRO A 83 4.71 -1.77 13.41
N CYS A 84 3.80 -2.75 13.35
CA CYS A 84 4.07 -4.12 13.78
C CYS A 84 5.20 -4.77 12.97
N TRP A 85 5.41 -4.36 11.71
CA TRP A 85 6.52 -4.86 10.90
C TRP A 85 7.88 -4.47 11.46
N LEU A 86 7.98 -3.36 12.19
CA LEU A 86 9.21 -2.96 12.86
C LEU A 86 9.71 -4.01 13.85
N LEU A 87 8.81 -4.79 14.46
CA LEU A 87 9.19 -5.87 15.36
C LEU A 87 10.03 -6.94 14.64
N MET A 88 9.73 -7.20 13.36
CA MET A 88 10.47 -8.19 12.55
C MET A 88 11.86 -7.68 12.13
N PHE A 89 12.03 -6.36 12.05
CA PHE A 89 13.33 -5.74 11.77
C PHE A 89 14.20 -5.58 13.01
N MET A 90 13.65 -5.74 14.21
CA MET A 90 14.43 -5.69 15.45
C MET A 90 15.48 -6.80 15.45
N GLY A 91 16.73 -6.42 15.64
CA GLY A 91 17.88 -7.33 15.55
C GLY A 91 18.71 -7.17 14.26
N HIS A 92 18.18 -6.55 13.21
CA HIS A 92 18.93 -6.25 12.00
C HIS A 92 19.62 -4.87 12.02
N PHE A 93 19.23 -4.00 12.95
CA PHE A 93 19.85 -2.70 13.15
C PHE A 93 20.22 -2.45 14.60
N LYS A 94 21.27 -1.68 14.81
CA LYS A 94 21.68 -1.25 16.16
C LYS A 94 20.89 0.01 16.52
N TYR A 95 20.04 -0.10 17.52
CA TYR A 95 19.25 1.02 18.04
C TYR A 95 20.18 2.10 18.61
N LYS A 96 19.95 3.35 18.20
CA LYS A 96 20.64 4.53 18.72
C LYS A 96 19.64 5.47 19.40
N LYS A 97 20.14 6.23 20.38
CA LYS A 97 19.32 7.26 21.03
C LYS A 97 18.80 8.26 20.00
N GLY A 98 17.48 8.39 19.93
CA GLY A 98 16.81 9.25 18.95
C GLY A 98 16.17 8.52 17.75
N ASP A 99 16.45 7.24 17.52
CA ASP A 99 15.86 6.49 16.43
C ASP A 99 14.34 6.29 16.64
N SER A 100 13.89 6.18 17.89
CA SER A 100 12.46 6.15 18.21
C SER A 100 11.73 7.39 17.70
N ALA A 101 12.28 8.58 17.92
CA ALA A 101 11.66 9.82 17.45
C ALA A 101 11.59 9.88 15.91
N LYS A 102 12.63 9.41 15.22
CA LYS A 102 12.65 9.36 13.75
C LYS A 102 11.61 8.38 13.21
N ILE A 103 11.49 7.20 13.80
CA ILE A 103 10.49 6.19 13.43
C ILE A 103 9.10 6.74 13.64
N THR A 104 8.81 7.34 14.80
CA THR A 104 7.50 7.93 15.10
C THR A 104 7.18 9.07 14.12
N LEU A 105 8.15 9.94 13.82
CA LEU A 105 7.96 11.03 12.87
C LEU A 105 7.70 10.51 11.45
N SER A 106 8.44 9.50 11.00
CA SER A 106 8.22 8.89 9.69
C SER A 106 6.85 8.25 9.58
N TYR A 107 6.40 7.56 10.62
CA TYR A 107 5.06 7.01 10.69
C TYR A 107 3.97 8.08 10.66
N ALA A 108 4.13 9.13 11.47
CA ALA A 108 3.21 10.25 11.49
C ALA A 108 3.13 10.97 10.13
N ALA A 109 4.27 11.11 9.43
CA ALA A 109 4.30 11.67 8.09
C ALA A 109 3.52 10.77 7.09
N GLY A 110 3.69 9.45 7.13
CA GLY A 110 2.93 8.51 6.31
C GLY A 110 1.43 8.59 6.59
N ALA A 111 1.03 8.61 7.87
CA ALA A 111 -0.36 8.79 8.27
C ALA A 111 -0.95 10.12 7.76
N ALA A 112 -0.18 11.21 7.84
CA ALA A 112 -0.60 12.52 7.33
C ALA A 112 -0.82 12.50 5.81
N VAL A 113 0.06 11.84 5.04
CA VAL A 113 -0.10 11.66 3.58
C VAL A 113 -1.39 10.89 3.29
N THR A 114 -1.66 9.81 4.02
CA THR A 114 -2.89 9.01 3.85
C THR A 114 -4.13 9.84 4.14
N LEU A 115 -4.16 10.57 5.25
CA LEU A 115 -5.28 11.44 5.62
C LEU A 115 -5.49 12.56 4.58
N PHE A 116 -4.41 13.15 4.08
CA PHE A 116 -4.49 14.18 3.05
C PHE A 116 -5.01 13.60 1.72
N THR A 117 -4.60 12.40 1.35
CA THR A 117 -5.13 11.70 0.17
C THR A 117 -6.64 11.49 0.29
N LEU A 118 -7.11 11.04 1.45
CA LEU A 118 -8.55 10.88 1.71
C LEU A 118 -9.28 12.24 1.65
N PHE A 119 -8.70 13.28 2.24
CA PHE A 119 -9.26 14.62 2.17
C PHE A 119 -9.44 15.11 0.73
N VAL A 120 -8.41 14.98 -0.11
CA VAL A 120 -8.48 15.33 -1.54
C VAL A 120 -9.54 14.50 -2.24
N PHE A 121 -9.56 13.19 -2.01
CA PHE A 121 -10.51 12.28 -2.63
C PHE A 121 -11.97 12.62 -2.30
N TYR A 122 -12.28 12.83 -1.04
CA TYR A 122 -13.62 13.23 -0.63
C TYR A 122 -13.96 14.67 -1.08
N GLY A 123 -12.99 15.56 -1.12
CA GLY A 123 -13.17 16.92 -1.64
C GLY A 123 -13.55 16.98 -3.11
N ILE A 124 -13.03 16.05 -3.92
CA ILE A 124 -13.34 15.96 -5.36
C ILE A 124 -14.67 15.25 -5.58
N TYR A 125 -14.87 14.09 -4.95
CA TYR A 125 -15.99 13.19 -5.26
C TYR A 125 -17.22 13.36 -4.35
N GLY A 126 -17.07 13.95 -3.17
CA GLY A 126 -18.17 14.11 -2.21
C GLY A 126 -18.89 12.79 -1.90
N ASP A 127 -20.23 12.80 -1.98
CA ASP A 127 -21.07 11.63 -1.70
C ASP A 127 -20.80 10.43 -2.63
N THR A 128 -20.30 10.69 -3.84
CA THR A 128 -19.98 9.61 -4.80
C THR A 128 -18.65 8.90 -4.49
N ALA A 129 -17.87 9.40 -3.53
CA ALA A 129 -16.59 8.81 -3.12
C ALA A 129 -16.76 7.35 -2.66
N MET A 130 -17.84 7.04 -1.95
CA MET A 130 -18.11 5.68 -1.44
C MET A 130 -18.32 4.64 -2.54
N SER A 131 -18.76 5.05 -3.72
CA SER A 131 -18.97 4.15 -4.87
C SER A 131 -17.70 3.98 -5.74
N ARG A 132 -16.63 4.68 -5.41
CA ARG A 132 -15.38 4.65 -6.18
C ARG A 132 -14.33 3.81 -5.49
N HIS A 133 -13.74 2.90 -6.25
CA HIS A 133 -12.57 2.13 -5.82
C HIS A 133 -11.29 2.83 -6.33
N PHE A 134 -10.15 2.55 -5.66
CA PHE A 134 -8.83 3.05 -6.05
C PHE A 134 -8.71 4.60 -6.05
N ALA A 135 -8.79 5.19 -4.85
CA ALA A 135 -8.80 6.64 -4.65
C ALA A 135 -7.73 7.39 -5.44
N ILE A 136 -6.47 6.97 -5.36
CA ILE A 136 -5.33 7.66 -6.02
C ILE A 136 -5.46 7.63 -7.54
N SER A 137 -5.80 6.47 -8.11
CA SER A 137 -6.03 6.32 -9.56
C SER A 137 -7.19 7.19 -10.05
N LYS A 138 -8.23 7.38 -9.21
CA LYS A 138 -9.35 8.24 -9.57
C LYS A 138 -9.02 9.72 -9.46
N ILE A 139 -8.24 10.12 -8.47
CA ILE A 139 -7.75 11.50 -8.35
C ILE A 139 -6.91 11.87 -9.57
N SER A 140 -6.04 10.98 -10.05
CA SER A 140 -5.18 11.25 -11.22
C SER A 140 -5.93 11.50 -12.53
N LEU A 141 -7.19 11.07 -12.63
CA LEU A 141 -8.04 11.34 -13.82
C LEU A 141 -8.41 12.82 -13.99
N PHE A 142 -8.30 13.63 -12.93
CA PHE A 142 -8.56 15.07 -12.97
C PHE A 142 -7.34 15.91 -13.35
N PHE A 143 -6.24 15.28 -13.69
CA PHE A 143 -5.09 16.04 -14.17
C PHE A 143 -5.45 16.76 -15.47
N PRO A 144 -5.23 18.08 -15.55
CA PRO A 144 -5.40 18.78 -16.79
C PRO A 144 -4.46 18.15 -17.84
N ALA A 145 -4.99 17.82 -18.98
CA ALA A 145 -4.18 17.40 -20.11
C ALA A 145 -3.31 18.59 -20.52
N ILE A 146 -2.06 18.58 -20.11
CA ILE A 146 -1.09 19.56 -20.58
C ILE A 146 -0.74 19.11 -21.98
N GLU A 147 -1.24 19.83 -22.98
CA GLU A 147 -1.11 19.48 -24.40
C GLU A 147 0.33 19.18 -24.84
N MET A 148 1.31 19.83 -24.21
CA MET A 148 2.74 19.62 -24.51
C MET A 148 3.37 18.37 -23.84
N LEU A 149 2.83 17.88 -22.72
CA LEU A 149 3.45 16.82 -21.92
C LEU A 149 2.72 15.47 -22.01
N GLY A 150 1.59 15.42 -22.70
CA GLY A 150 0.80 14.21 -22.84
C GLY A 150 0.12 13.78 -21.53
N ARG A 151 0.00 12.47 -21.34
CA ARG A 151 -0.71 11.85 -20.22
C ARG A 151 0.20 11.68 -19.01
N MET A 152 0.43 12.75 -18.26
CA MET A 152 1.22 12.74 -17.02
C MET A 152 0.57 11.94 -15.89
N ASP A 153 -0.75 11.73 -15.96
CA ASP A 153 -1.50 10.84 -15.06
C ASP A 153 -0.94 9.43 -15.09
N LEU A 154 -0.59 8.91 -16.27
CA LEU A 154 -0.02 7.57 -16.42
C LEU A 154 1.38 7.47 -15.78
N LEU A 155 2.22 8.49 -15.92
CA LEU A 155 3.55 8.49 -15.31
C LEU A 155 3.44 8.37 -13.78
N ALA A 156 2.57 9.18 -13.16
CA ALA A 156 2.34 9.13 -11.72
C ALA A 156 1.81 7.76 -11.29
N LEU A 157 0.89 7.15 -12.04
CA LEU A 157 0.38 5.81 -11.78
C LEU A 157 1.48 4.75 -11.88
N TYR A 158 2.33 4.78 -12.89
CA TYR A 158 3.45 3.82 -13.00
C TYR A 158 4.42 3.91 -11.83
N ILE A 159 4.71 5.12 -11.33
CA ILE A 159 5.56 5.27 -10.16
C ILE A 159 4.88 4.69 -8.91
N LEU A 160 3.58 4.92 -8.75
CA LEU A 160 2.81 4.34 -7.65
C LEU A 160 2.76 2.81 -7.73
N GLU A 161 2.59 2.24 -8.92
CA GLU A 161 2.65 0.79 -9.11
C GLU A 161 4.01 0.21 -8.71
N ALA A 162 5.11 0.88 -9.04
CA ALA A 162 6.44 0.46 -8.60
C ALA A 162 6.58 0.47 -7.07
N VAL A 163 6.00 1.46 -6.39
CA VAL A 163 5.98 1.52 -4.92
C VAL A 163 5.11 0.40 -4.32
N MET A 164 3.96 0.09 -4.94
CA MET A 164 3.11 -1.03 -4.51
C MET A 164 3.81 -2.37 -4.67
N LEU A 165 4.58 -2.55 -5.75
CA LEU A 165 5.43 -3.72 -5.93
C LEU A 165 6.48 -3.84 -4.83
N PHE A 166 7.12 -2.74 -4.47
CA PHE A 166 8.06 -2.71 -3.35
C PHE A 166 7.38 -3.16 -2.04
N ALA A 167 6.18 -2.68 -1.75
CA ALA A 167 5.42 -3.09 -0.56
C ALA A 167 5.09 -4.59 -0.57
N LEU A 168 4.74 -5.15 -1.74
CA LEU A 168 4.50 -6.59 -1.90
C LEU A 168 5.77 -7.39 -1.61
N VAL A 169 6.90 -7.01 -2.22
CA VAL A 169 8.20 -7.67 -2.02
C VAL A 169 8.62 -7.62 -0.55
N LEU A 170 8.40 -6.50 0.14
CA LEU A 170 8.66 -6.36 1.56
C LEU A 170 7.89 -7.40 2.38
N ASN A 171 6.58 -7.54 2.13
CA ASN A 171 5.75 -8.53 2.83
C ASN A 171 6.22 -9.97 2.56
N VAL A 172 6.57 -10.30 1.32
CA VAL A 172 7.12 -11.61 0.96
C VAL A 172 8.43 -11.87 1.70
N GLN A 173 9.32 -10.89 1.75
CA GLN A 173 10.60 -11.01 2.46
C GLN A 173 10.41 -11.21 3.97
N LEU A 174 9.43 -10.52 4.57
CA LEU A 174 9.08 -10.74 5.97
C LEU A 174 8.58 -12.17 6.21
N ALA A 175 7.74 -12.69 5.33
CA ALA A 175 7.26 -14.08 5.40
C ALA A 175 8.42 -15.08 5.26
N VAL A 176 9.31 -14.89 4.30
CA VAL A 176 10.52 -15.71 4.11
C VAL A 176 11.36 -15.70 5.38
N HIS A 177 11.62 -14.51 5.94
CA HIS A 177 12.40 -14.37 7.17
C HIS A 177 11.77 -15.08 8.37
N CYS A 178 10.46 -14.98 8.53
CA CYS A 178 9.74 -15.72 9.58
C CYS A 178 9.92 -17.23 9.42
N ILE A 179 9.78 -17.75 8.19
CA ILE A 179 9.94 -19.17 7.90
C ILE A 179 11.38 -19.62 8.17
N GLU A 180 12.38 -18.85 7.74
CA GLU A 180 13.81 -19.11 8.04
C GLU A 180 14.04 -19.25 9.55
N LYS A 181 13.49 -18.34 10.35
CA LYS A 181 13.63 -18.38 11.81
C LYS A 181 12.89 -19.54 12.46
N CYS A 182 11.74 -19.91 11.95
CA CYS A 182 10.94 -21.02 12.50
C CYS A 182 11.50 -22.39 12.12
N THR A 183 12.03 -22.54 10.89
CA THR A 183 12.49 -23.84 10.37
C THR A 183 13.99 -24.08 10.55
N GLY A 184 14.78 -23.02 10.77
CA GLY A 184 16.23 -23.07 10.78
C GLY A 184 16.85 -23.37 9.39
N TYR A 185 16.07 -23.20 8.32
CA TYR A 185 16.54 -23.45 6.96
C TYR A 185 17.12 -22.20 6.33
N ASP A 186 18.42 -22.19 6.03
CA ASP A 186 19.19 -21.00 5.67
C ASP A 186 19.15 -20.63 4.17
N ASN A 187 18.44 -21.39 3.33
CA ASN A 187 18.41 -21.10 1.88
C ASN A 187 17.24 -20.16 1.53
N SER A 188 17.47 -18.88 1.64
CA SER A 188 16.45 -17.86 1.36
C SER A 188 15.94 -17.86 -0.08
N ALA A 189 16.74 -18.28 -1.05
CA ALA A 189 16.31 -18.36 -2.45
C ALA A 189 15.23 -19.45 -2.66
N VAL A 190 15.40 -20.63 -2.07
CA VAL A 190 14.42 -21.71 -2.15
C VAL A 190 13.15 -21.34 -1.39
N LEU A 191 13.28 -20.72 -0.21
CA LEU A 191 12.13 -20.27 0.56
C LEU A 191 11.37 -19.16 -0.16
N SER A 192 12.08 -18.20 -0.76
CA SER A 192 11.48 -17.15 -1.59
C SER A 192 10.68 -17.75 -2.75
N LEU A 193 11.24 -18.73 -3.47
CA LEU A 193 10.55 -19.42 -4.54
C LEU A 193 9.29 -20.13 -4.04
N ALA A 194 9.40 -20.83 -2.91
CA ALA A 194 8.28 -21.56 -2.33
C ALA A 194 7.15 -20.61 -1.88
N VAL A 195 7.48 -19.53 -1.17
CA VAL A 195 6.48 -18.56 -0.70
C VAL A 195 5.79 -17.88 -1.88
N ASN A 196 6.57 -17.38 -2.85
CA ASN A 196 5.99 -16.75 -4.04
C ASN A 196 5.17 -17.76 -4.88
N GLY A 197 5.61 -19.01 -4.99
CA GLY A 197 4.87 -20.06 -5.68
C GLY A 197 3.52 -20.35 -5.02
N VAL A 198 3.48 -20.43 -3.68
CA VAL A 198 2.23 -20.59 -2.92
C VAL A 198 1.32 -19.37 -3.11
N LEU A 199 1.87 -18.15 -3.03
CA LEU A 199 1.09 -16.93 -3.25
C LEU A 199 0.50 -16.87 -4.66
N LEU A 200 1.28 -17.22 -5.69
CA LEU A 200 0.80 -17.30 -7.06
C LEU A 200 -0.32 -18.35 -7.21
N ALA A 201 -0.13 -19.53 -6.64
CA ALA A 201 -1.14 -20.58 -6.67
C ALA A 201 -2.44 -20.14 -5.98
N LEU A 202 -2.33 -19.50 -4.80
CA LEU A 202 -3.48 -18.95 -4.10
C LEU A 202 -4.20 -17.87 -4.94
N LEU A 203 -3.44 -16.98 -5.57
CA LEU A 203 -4.01 -15.93 -6.42
C LEU A 203 -4.79 -16.53 -7.58
N VAL A 204 -4.26 -17.54 -8.27
CA VAL A 204 -4.94 -18.23 -9.38
C VAL A 204 -6.20 -18.94 -8.91
N VAL A 205 -6.14 -19.65 -7.78
CA VAL A 205 -7.29 -20.40 -7.25
C VAL A 205 -8.40 -19.47 -6.75
N PHE A 206 -8.03 -18.37 -6.13
CA PHE A 206 -8.98 -17.47 -5.51
C PHE A 206 -9.34 -16.24 -6.35
N GLU A 207 -8.81 -16.09 -7.56
CA GLU A 207 -9.09 -14.93 -8.43
C GLU A 207 -10.59 -14.69 -8.59
N SER A 208 -11.37 -15.73 -8.86
CA SER A 208 -12.83 -15.63 -9.02
C SER A 208 -13.59 -15.30 -7.72
N LYS A 209 -12.99 -15.56 -6.56
CA LYS A 209 -13.60 -15.35 -5.23
C LYS A 209 -12.96 -14.18 -4.46
N PHE A 210 -12.07 -13.44 -5.10
CA PHE A 210 -11.27 -12.42 -4.44
C PHE A 210 -12.10 -11.37 -3.70
N HIS A 211 -13.18 -10.90 -4.31
CA HIS A 211 -14.10 -9.96 -3.67
C HIS A 211 -14.79 -10.55 -2.44
N SER A 212 -15.25 -11.81 -2.53
CA SER A 212 -15.88 -12.48 -1.38
C SER A 212 -14.90 -12.72 -0.23
N ILE A 213 -13.62 -12.96 -0.54
CA ILE A 213 -12.57 -13.14 0.46
C ILE A 213 -12.21 -11.80 1.11
N LEU A 214 -12.15 -10.71 0.36
CA LEU A 214 -11.94 -9.38 0.92
C LEU A 214 -13.08 -8.97 1.86
N ASP A 215 -14.33 -9.24 1.49
CA ASP A 215 -15.48 -8.96 2.35
C ASP A 215 -15.46 -9.80 3.61
N PHE A 216 -15.12 -11.10 3.50
CA PHE A 216 -14.93 -11.97 4.64
C PHE A 216 -13.78 -11.48 5.54
N TYR A 217 -12.64 -11.12 4.97
CA TYR A 217 -11.50 -10.57 5.70
C TYR A 217 -11.88 -9.28 6.45
N ARG A 218 -12.62 -8.41 5.80
CA ARG A 218 -13.12 -7.16 6.39
C ARG A 218 -14.05 -7.43 7.58
N GLN A 219 -14.90 -8.47 7.51
CA GLN A 219 -15.77 -8.88 8.60
C GLN A 219 -14.99 -9.55 9.75
N PHE A 220 -13.95 -10.32 9.43
CA PHE A 220 -13.17 -11.08 10.42
C PHE A 220 -12.20 -10.22 11.23
N MET A 221 -11.66 -9.16 10.64
CA MET A 221 -10.78 -8.22 11.33
C MET A 221 -11.47 -7.50 12.51
N TRP A 222 -12.80 -7.44 12.52
CA TRP A 222 -13.57 -6.97 13.67
C TRP A 222 -13.47 -7.87 14.91
N ILE A 223 -13.11 -9.13 14.73
CA ILE A 223 -13.08 -10.13 15.82
C ILE A 223 -11.68 -10.22 16.46
N VAL A 224 -10.64 -9.81 15.71
CA VAL A 224 -9.24 -9.95 16.12
C VAL A 224 -8.70 -8.70 16.84
N PHE A 225 -9.37 -7.56 16.72
CA PHE A 225 -9.08 -6.29 17.38
C PHE A 225 -10.30 -5.79 18.16
#